data_b8225464cc18f0494d8a0c09748578ee
#
_entry.id   b8225464cc18f0494d8a0c09748578ee
#
_cell.length_a   1.000
_cell.length_b   1.000
_cell.length_c   1.000
_cell.angle_alpha   90.00
_cell.angle_beta   90.00
_cell.angle_gamma   90.00
#
_symmetry.space_group_name_H-M   'P 1'
#
loop_
_entity.id
_entity.type
_entity.pdbx_description
1 polymer ?
#
loop_
_entity_poly.entity_id
_entity_poly.type
_entity_poly.pdbx_seq_one_letter_code
_entity_poly.pdbx_strand_id
1 'polypeptide(L)'
;GSGCNFQRFCHKAIFVGIGFKFNDFIQAVHRIQRFLQAHPVEIHIIHSEAERDVLRTLMDKWQRHKDMVHNMTEVIKQHGLNSLSMTDVLARTIGVERIEVAGKDYRVANNDCVLEAMSMEANSVDLIITSIPFANHYEYTPSYNDFGHTENNDHFWAQMDYLTPELLRVLKPGRMYCCHVKDRILFGNVTGAGAPTVSPFHAEALFHAKKHGFDYMGMITVVTDVVRENNQTYRLGWSEQCKDGSKMGVGSPEYILLLRKPQTDRSKGYADDPVKKSKADYTRAQWQVDAHAFWRSSGNRQITAEELAALGPAKLAKAFTDYSLANVYDYEFHVRIGKELELRGALPSTFMSLAPGSHCDDVWHDINRMLTLNGNQSQKGLQQHVCPLQT
;
A
#
# COMPACT_ATOMS: atom_id res chain seq x y z
N GLY A 1 -12.50 20.85 7.22
CA GLY A 1 -12.97 20.05 6.11
C GLY A 1 -11.84 19.55 5.24
N SER A 2 -11.44 18.28 5.37
CA SER A 2 -10.54 17.62 4.43
C SER A 2 -11.23 17.53 3.05
N GLY A 3 -10.49 17.78 1.97
CA GLY A 3 -11.00 17.64 0.60
C GLY A 3 -11.67 18.86 -0.05
N CYS A 4 -11.83 19.97 0.65
CA CYS A 4 -12.46 21.16 0.06
C CYS A 4 -11.44 22.06 -0.67
N ASN A 5 -11.76 22.42 -1.89
CA ASN A 5 -10.97 23.29 -2.76
C ASN A 5 -11.58 24.69 -2.79
N PHE A 6 -11.03 25.64 -2.04
CA PHE A 6 -11.63 26.96 -1.85
C PHE A 6 -11.14 28.01 -2.84
N GLN A 7 -10.03 27.79 -3.58
CA GLN A 7 -9.41 28.80 -4.43
C GLN A 7 -10.32 29.40 -5.50
N ARG A 8 -11.36 28.69 -5.93
CA ARG A 8 -12.31 29.20 -6.93
C ARG A 8 -13.32 30.19 -6.37
N PHE A 9 -13.52 30.19 -5.05
CA PHE A 9 -14.61 30.92 -4.39
C PHE A 9 -14.09 31.86 -3.30
N CYS A 10 -12.84 31.71 -2.87
CA CYS A 10 -12.31 32.39 -1.72
C CYS A 10 -10.83 32.73 -1.90
N HIS A 11 -10.47 33.97 -1.62
CA HIS A 11 -9.06 34.45 -1.59
C HIS A 11 -8.69 35.06 -0.24
N LYS A 12 -9.64 35.11 0.70
CA LYS A 12 -9.42 35.63 2.07
C LYS A 12 -9.75 34.57 3.09
N ALA A 13 -8.92 34.42 4.12
CA ALA A 13 -9.16 33.54 5.24
C ALA A 13 -8.90 34.23 6.58
N ILE A 14 -9.68 33.86 7.57
CA ILE A 14 -9.50 34.28 8.95
C ILE A 14 -9.24 33.06 9.81
N PHE A 15 -8.08 33.02 10.47
CA PHE A 15 -7.75 32.03 11.46
C PHE A 15 -8.04 32.59 12.86
N VAL A 16 -8.91 31.94 13.60
CA VAL A 16 -9.25 32.29 14.99
C VAL A 16 -8.62 31.26 15.90
N GLY A 17 -7.59 31.68 16.64
CA GLY A 17 -6.74 30.77 17.39
C GLY A 17 -5.72 30.04 16.50
N ILE A 18 -4.51 29.89 16.99
CA ILE A 18 -3.39 29.26 16.28
C ILE A 18 -2.69 28.27 17.22
N GLY A 19 -2.21 27.15 16.66
CA GLY A 19 -1.41 26.16 17.34
C GLY A 19 0.03 26.11 16.85
N PHE A 20 0.89 25.39 17.56
CA PHE A 20 2.28 25.17 17.15
C PHE A 20 2.46 24.27 15.92
N LYS A 21 1.37 23.67 15.41
CA LYS A 21 1.38 22.77 14.27
C LYS A 21 1.44 23.58 12.96
N PHE A 22 2.66 23.83 12.50
CA PHE A 22 2.91 24.56 11.27
C PHE A 22 2.28 23.90 10.03
N ASN A 23 2.28 22.57 9.99
CA ASN A 23 1.72 21.81 8.87
C ASN A 23 0.20 22.02 8.71
N ASP A 24 -0.55 22.08 9.80
CA ASP A 24 -1.99 22.32 9.76
C ASP A 24 -2.30 23.74 9.21
N PHE A 25 -1.50 24.72 9.63
CA PHE A 25 -1.60 26.10 9.15
C PHE A 25 -1.29 26.19 7.67
N ILE A 26 -0.18 25.60 7.21
CA ILE A 26 0.23 25.59 5.81
C ILE A 26 -0.81 24.89 4.93
N GLN A 27 -1.32 23.75 5.36
CA GLN A 27 -2.38 23.04 4.62
C GLN A 27 -3.64 23.89 4.45
N ALA A 28 -4.04 24.61 5.49
CA ALA A 28 -5.18 25.50 5.40
C ALA A 28 -4.94 26.67 4.46
N VAL A 29 -3.75 27.25 4.47
CA VAL A 29 -3.33 28.31 3.53
C VAL A 29 -3.33 27.79 2.09
N HIS A 30 -2.77 26.63 1.84
CA HIS A 30 -2.70 26.05 0.49
C HIS A 30 -4.06 25.60 -0.07
N ARG A 31 -5.13 25.54 0.73
CA ARG A 31 -6.48 25.36 0.20
C ARG A 31 -7.04 26.56 -0.54
N ILE A 32 -6.47 27.72 -0.28
CA ILE A 32 -6.84 28.99 -0.91
C ILE A 32 -5.76 29.43 -1.89
N GLN A 33 -4.51 29.31 -1.52
CA GLN A 33 -3.34 29.66 -2.34
C GLN A 33 -2.95 28.45 -3.20
N ARG A 34 -3.59 28.30 -4.34
CA ARG A 34 -3.34 27.21 -5.31
C ARG A 34 -3.22 27.74 -6.72
N PHE A 35 -2.76 26.84 -7.60
CA PHE A 35 -2.78 27.10 -9.06
C PHE A 35 -4.21 27.49 -9.51
N LEU A 36 -4.32 28.49 -10.37
CA LEU A 36 -5.58 29.12 -10.81
C LEU A 36 -6.28 30.04 -9.78
N GLN A 37 -5.63 30.44 -8.68
CA GLN A 37 -6.14 31.53 -7.86
C GLN A 37 -5.94 32.86 -8.61
N ALA A 38 -7.06 33.51 -8.95
CA ALA A 38 -7.06 34.74 -9.74
C ALA A 38 -6.80 36.02 -8.92
N HIS A 39 -6.85 35.93 -7.59
CA HIS A 39 -6.73 37.08 -6.70
C HIS A 39 -5.59 36.89 -5.68
N PRO A 40 -4.97 37.97 -5.20
CA PRO A 40 -4.04 37.89 -4.07
C PRO A 40 -4.71 37.25 -2.84
N VAL A 41 -4.03 36.30 -2.23
CA VAL A 41 -4.54 35.65 -1.02
C VAL A 41 -4.22 36.46 0.21
N GLU A 42 -5.26 36.82 0.97
CA GLU A 42 -5.16 37.54 2.24
C GLU A 42 -5.49 36.60 3.41
N ILE A 43 -4.59 36.53 4.39
CA ILE A 43 -4.75 35.71 5.58
C ILE A 43 -4.71 36.58 6.81
N HIS A 44 -5.80 36.58 7.56
CA HIS A 44 -5.93 37.29 8.81
C HIS A 44 -5.82 36.30 9.96
N ILE A 45 -4.93 36.57 10.92
CA ILE A 45 -4.76 35.74 12.11
C ILE A 45 -5.21 36.55 13.33
N ILE A 46 -6.25 36.07 13.98
CA ILE A 46 -6.75 36.61 15.23
C ILE A 46 -6.21 35.73 16.36
N HIS A 47 -5.43 36.31 17.23
CA HIS A 47 -4.81 35.59 18.35
C HIS A 47 -4.94 36.36 19.66
N SER A 48 -4.93 35.66 20.78
CA SER A 48 -4.85 36.25 22.12
C SER A 48 -3.40 36.63 22.46
N GLU A 49 -3.21 37.41 23.49
CA GLU A 49 -1.88 37.78 23.96
C GLU A 49 -1.06 36.55 24.42
N ALA A 50 -1.73 35.55 24.96
CA ALA A 50 -1.12 34.26 25.35
C ALA A 50 -0.60 33.44 24.17
N GLU A 51 -1.12 33.69 22.97
CA GLU A 51 -0.71 32.99 21.73
C GLU A 51 0.36 33.76 20.93
N ARG A 52 0.90 34.87 21.46
CA ARG A 52 1.91 35.69 20.78
C ARG A 52 3.17 34.89 20.42
N ASP A 53 3.64 34.03 21.31
CA ASP A 53 4.82 33.21 21.06
C ASP A 53 4.55 32.09 20.04
N VAL A 54 3.33 31.57 20.00
CA VAL A 54 2.87 30.64 18.98
C VAL A 54 2.88 31.31 17.62
N LEU A 55 2.34 32.53 17.51
CA LEU A 55 2.35 33.32 16.29
C LEU A 55 3.77 33.60 15.79
N ARG A 56 4.68 34.01 16.69
CA ARG A 56 6.08 34.25 16.35
C ARG A 56 6.73 33.01 15.79
N THR A 57 6.59 31.87 16.47
CA THR A 57 7.13 30.59 16.01
C THR A 57 6.55 30.17 14.65
N LEU A 58 5.27 30.43 14.43
CA LEU A 58 4.59 30.13 13.18
C LEU A 58 5.14 30.99 12.04
N MET A 59 5.35 32.29 12.29
CA MET A 59 5.90 33.24 11.32
C MET A 59 7.37 32.95 11.00
N ASP A 60 8.18 32.56 11.96
CA ASP A 60 9.56 32.15 11.75
C ASP A 60 9.64 30.90 10.86
N LYS A 61 8.78 29.93 11.12
CA LYS A 61 8.68 28.73 10.26
C LYS A 61 8.19 29.08 8.85
N TRP A 62 7.24 29.99 8.73
CA TRP A 62 6.75 30.49 7.45
C TRP A 62 7.85 31.19 6.66
N GLN A 63 8.66 32.03 7.30
CA GLN A 63 9.76 32.74 6.63
C GLN A 63 10.82 31.74 6.15
N ARG A 64 11.25 30.80 6.99
CA ARG A 64 12.20 29.73 6.58
C ARG A 64 11.67 28.92 5.40
N HIS A 65 10.38 28.63 5.39
CA HIS A 65 9.73 27.95 4.28
C HIS A 65 9.82 28.77 2.97
N LYS A 66 9.52 30.07 3.02
CA LYS A 66 9.65 30.96 1.87
C LYS A 66 11.10 31.07 1.36
N ASP A 67 12.06 31.21 2.26
CA ASP A 67 13.48 31.31 1.93
C ASP A 67 13.97 30.04 1.25
N MET A 68 13.54 28.87 1.75
CA MET A 68 13.86 27.57 1.15
C MET A 68 13.28 27.48 -0.28
N VAL A 69 12.01 27.79 -0.47
CA VAL A 69 11.35 27.78 -1.79
C VAL A 69 12.03 28.77 -2.76
N HIS A 70 12.40 29.95 -2.28
CA HIS A 70 13.10 30.96 -3.08
C HIS A 70 14.49 30.48 -3.52
N ASN A 71 15.29 30.00 -2.59
CA ASN A 71 16.64 29.50 -2.88
C ASN A 71 16.62 28.34 -3.87
N MET A 72 15.68 27.42 -3.70
CA MET A 72 15.52 26.30 -4.63
C MET A 72 15.06 26.77 -6.02
N THR A 73 14.18 27.76 -6.10
CA THR A 73 13.75 28.34 -7.38
C THR A 73 14.92 29.00 -8.14
N GLU A 74 15.82 29.65 -7.43
CA GLU A 74 17.02 30.24 -8.04
C GLU A 74 18.01 29.18 -8.55
N VAL A 75 18.21 28.11 -7.80
CA VAL A 75 19.03 26.96 -8.25
C VAL A 75 18.46 26.33 -9.52
N ILE A 76 17.14 26.22 -9.62
CA ILE A 76 16.44 25.69 -10.81
C ILE A 76 16.62 26.58 -12.02
N LYS A 77 16.48 27.90 -11.86
CA LYS A 77 16.71 28.88 -12.96
C LYS A 77 18.13 28.82 -13.50
N GLN A 78 19.11 28.58 -12.62
CA GLN A 78 20.52 28.51 -12.99
C GLN A 78 20.90 27.23 -13.74
N HIS A 79 20.21 26.13 -13.50
CA HIS A 79 20.57 24.80 -14.03
C HIS A 79 19.66 24.27 -15.15
N GLY A 80 18.69 25.05 -15.61
CA GLY A 80 17.97 24.78 -16.88
C GLY A 80 17.06 23.58 -16.90
N LEU A 81 16.47 23.19 -15.78
CA LEU A 81 15.54 22.06 -15.68
C LEU A 81 14.08 22.49 -15.99
N ASN A 82 13.32 21.55 -16.57
CA ASN A 82 11.97 21.79 -17.05
C ASN A 82 11.04 22.26 -15.90
N SER A 83 10.53 23.48 -15.96
CA SER A 83 9.97 24.24 -14.83
C SER A 83 8.74 23.62 -14.15
N LEU A 84 7.92 22.84 -14.88
CA LEU A 84 6.68 22.28 -14.33
C LEU A 84 6.92 21.07 -13.44
N SER A 85 7.74 20.10 -13.86
CA SER A 85 8.06 18.92 -13.06
C SER A 85 8.85 19.24 -11.80
N MET A 86 9.66 20.28 -11.83
CA MET A 86 10.48 20.70 -10.69
C MET A 86 9.69 21.43 -9.61
N THR A 87 8.69 22.22 -9.98
CA THR A 87 7.81 22.87 -8.99
C THR A 87 7.08 21.84 -8.14
N ASP A 88 6.65 20.72 -8.75
CA ASP A 88 5.95 19.66 -8.07
C ASP A 88 6.89 18.80 -7.18
N VAL A 89 8.11 18.53 -7.66
CA VAL A 89 9.16 17.89 -6.86
C VAL A 89 9.56 18.76 -5.66
N LEU A 90 9.68 20.07 -5.87
CA LEU A 90 9.95 21.02 -4.80
C LEU A 90 8.83 21.09 -3.77
N ALA A 91 7.58 21.05 -4.21
CA ALA A 91 6.44 20.98 -3.31
C ALA A 91 6.50 19.74 -2.39
N ARG A 92 7.04 18.63 -2.91
CA ARG A 92 7.21 17.38 -2.13
C ARG A 92 8.32 17.43 -1.09
N THR A 93 9.35 18.27 -1.28
CA THR A 93 10.45 18.42 -0.29
C THR A 93 10.06 19.24 0.95
N ILE A 94 8.92 19.92 0.88
CA ILE A 94 8.48 20.82 1.94
C ILE A 94 7.94 20.02 3.14
N GLY A 95 8.65 20.09 4.27
CA GLY A 95 8.19 19.51 5.54
C GLY A 95 8.51 18.05 5.73
N VAL A 96 9.32 17.44 4.86
CA VAL A 96 9.81 16.08 5.01
C VAL A 96 11.29 16.11 5.43
N GLU A 97 11.59 15.69 6.64
CA GLU A 97 12.94 15.42 7.09
C GLU A 97 13.25 13.94 6.83
N ARG A 98 14.23 13.67 5.96
CA ARG A 98 14.66 12.31 5.68
C ARG A 98 15.41 11.73 6.87
N ILE A 99 14.88 10.67 7.46
CA ILE A 99 15.52 9.92 8.54
C ILE A 99 15.86 8.53 8.01
N GLU A 100 17.10 8.11 8.22
CA GLU A 100 17.57 6.78 7.80
C GLU A 100 18.09 5.99 8.98
N VAL A 101 17.74 4.72 9.02
CA VAL A 101 18.26 3.72 9.95
C VAL A 101 18.77 2.54 9.14
N ALA A 102 20.02 2.14 9.37
CA ALA A 102 20.62 1.00 8.70
C ALA A 102 21.04 -0.06 9.73
N GLY A 103 20.80 -1.32 9.40
CA GLY A 103 21.34 -2.49 10.10
C GLY A 103 22.31 -3.26 9.22
N LYS A 104 22.66 -4.47 9.65
CA LYS A 104 23.60 -5.31 8.90
C LYS A 104 23.10 -5.64 7.49
N ASP A 105 21.82 -6.00 7.37
CA ASP A 105 21.23 -6.55 6.15
C ASP A 105 20.01 -5.74 5.67
N TYR A 106 19.79 -4.54 6.22
CA TYR A 106 18.68 -3.67 5.83
C TYR A 106 19.02 -2.18 5.98
N ARG A 107 18.28 -1.37 5.23
CA ARG A 107 18.22 0.08 5.35
C ARG A 107 16.77 0.52 5.27
N VAL A 108 16.35 1.35 6.21
CA VAL A 108 15.00 1.92 6.26
C VAL A 108 15.10 3.43 6.20
N ALA A 109 14.44 4.03 5.24
CA ALA A 109 14.34 5.49 5.12
C ALA A 109 12.89 5.92 5.37
N ASN A 110 12.70 6.87 6.28
CA ASN A 110 11.47 7.62 6.42
C ASN A 110 11.61 8.89 5.57
N ASN A 111 10.94 8.94 4.44
CA ASN A 111 11.02 10.02 3.46
C ASN A 111 9.73 10.04 2.61
N ASP A 112 9.55 11.07 1.79
CA ASP A 112 8.62 11.01 0.66
C ASP A 112 9.08 9.91 -0.32
N CYS A 113 8.19 8.98 -0.66
CA CYS A 113 8.57 7.81 -1.46
C CYS A 113 8.94 8.16 -2.91
N VAL A 114 8.45 9.27 -3.45
CA VAL A 114 8.85 9.77 -4.79
C VAL A 114 10.28 10.27 -4.72
N LEU A 115 10.60 11.10 -3.73
CA LEU A 115 11.95 11.65 -3.55
C LEU A 115 12.95 10.54 -3.24
N GLU A 116 12.59 9.57 -2.41
CA GLU A 116 13.46 8.43 -2.13
C GLU A 116 13.71 7.61 -3.39
N ALA A 117 12.67 7.28 -4.15
CA ALA A 117 12.83 6.56 -5.42
C ALA A 117 13.71 7.34 -6.42
N MET A 118 13.50 8.66 -6.56
CA MET A 118 14.32 9.52 -7.43
C MET A 118 15.81 9.52 -7.04
N SER A 119 16.12 9.39 -5.76
CA SER A 119 17.51 9.33 -5.27
C SER A 119 18.21 8.00 -5.55
N MET A 120 17.47 6.94 -5.85
CA MET A 120 18.01 5.62 -6.12
C MET A 120 18.58 5.52 -7.53
N GLU A 121 19.62 4.70 -7.71
CA GLU A 121 20.18 4.43 -9.03
C GLU A 121 19.20 3.65 -9.91
N ALA A 122 19.22 3.94 -11.22
CA ALA A 122 18.45 3.17 -12.19
C ALA A 122 18.92 1.70 -12.23
N ASN A 123 17.97 0.78 -12.35
CA ASN A 123 18.26 -0.66 -12.43
C ASN A 123 19.03 -1.21 -11.21
N SER A 124 18.76 -0.69 -10.02
CA SER A 124 19.43 -1.10 -8.77
C SER A 124 18.61 -2.12 -7.96
N VAL A 125 17.30 -2.19 -8.17
CA VAL A 125 16.37 -2.95 -7.34
C VAL A 125 16.00 -4.28 -8.00
N ASP A 126 16.08 -5.38 -7.25
CA ASP A 126 15.74 -6.72 -7.75
C ASP A 126 14.26 -7.07 -7.63
N LEU A 127 13.55 -6.48 -6.64
CA LEU A 127 12.14 -6.75 -6.39
C LEU A 127 11.50 -5.55 -5.71
N ILE A 128 10.31 -5.18 -6.13
CA ILE A 128 9.48 -4.19 -5.44
C ILE A 128 8.23 -4.91 -4.91
N ILE A 129 7.97 -4.77 -3.61
CA ILE A 129 6.74 -5.23 -2.97
C ILE A 129 6.18 -4.05 -2.18
N THR A 130 4.95 -3.67 -2.47
CA THR A 130 4.29 -2.59 -1.75
C THR A 130 2.77 -2.71 -1.80
N SER A 131 2.13 -2.12 -0.80
CA SER A 131 0.70 -1.80 -0.82
C SER A 131 0.58 -0.31 -1.06
N ILE A 132 0.04 0.08 -2.20
CA ILE A 132 -0.24 1.49 -2.46
C ILE A 132 -1.48 1.94 -1.66
N PRO A 133 -1.61 3.21 -1.30
CA PRO A 133 -2.86 3.74 -0.75
C PRO A 133 -4.04 3.47 -1.71
N PHE A 134 -5.22 3.22 -1.14
CA PHE A 134 -6.42 2.99 -1.94
C PHE A 134 -7.16 4.31 -2.19
N ALA A 135 -6.52 5.20 -2.94
CA ALA A 135 -6.93 6.59 -3.15
C ALA A 135 -7.20 7.30 -1.80
N ASN A 136 -8.29 8.02 -1.67
CA ASN A 136 -8.64 8.80 -0.47
C ASN A 136 -9.34 7.96 0.63
N HIS A 137 -9.08 6.66 0.69
CA HIS A 137 -9.72 5.81 1.71
C HIS A 137 -9.18 6.07 3.12
N TYR A 138 -7.85 6.30 3.23
CA TYR A 138 -7.16 6.63 4.47
C TYR A 138 -6.19 7.77 4.23
N GLU A 139 -6.15 8.72 5.16
CA GLU A 139 -5.07 9.67 5.32
C GLU A 139 -4.07 9.08 6.32
N TYR A 140 -2.85 8.84 5.91
CA TYR A 140 -1.83 8.20 6.74
C TYR A 140 -1.03 9.21 7.56
N THR A 141 -0.83 10.39 7.00
CA THR A 141 -0.06 11.48 7.64
C THR A 141 -0.74 12.82 7.37
N PRO A 142 -0.51 13.83 8.21
CA PRO A 142 -0.96 15.20 7.92
C PRO A 142 -0.15 15.90 6.82
N SER A 143 0.74 15.18 6.13
CA SER A 143 1.55 15.74 5.06
C SER A 143 0.74 15.99 3.80
N TYR A 144 1.03 17.10 3.11
CA TYR A 144 0.45 17.39 1.80
C TYR A 144 0.81 16.32 0.75
N ASN A 145 1.92 15.64 0.94
CA ASN A 145 2.43 14.61 0.03
C ASN A 145 1.79 13.24 0.24
N ASP A 146 0.94 13.10 1.25
CA ASP A 146 0.22 11.86 1.49
C ASP A 146 -0.70 11.57 0.29
N PHE A 147 -0.50 10.44 -0.36
CA PHE A 147 -1.33 10.00 -1.49
C PHE A 147 -2.80 9.79 -1.10
N GLY A 148 -3.10 9.64 0.21
CA GLY A 148 -4.45 9.61 0.74
C GLY A 148 -5.18 10.94 0.68
N HIS A 149 -4.46 12.07 0.56
CA HIS A 149 -5.03 13.41 0.41
C HIS A 149 -5.50 13.71 -1.02
N THR A 150 -6.19 12.79 -1.65
CA THR A 150 -6.73 12.94 -3.00
C THR A 150 -8.24 13.09 -2.99
N GLU A 151 -8.78 13.82 -3.97
CA GLU A 151 -10.21 14.06 -4.06
C GLU A 151 -10.98 12.85 -4.63
N ASN A 152 -10.35 12.15 -5.57
CA ASN A 152 -10.92 11.02 -6.29
C ASN A 152 -9.79 10.15 -6.88
N ASN A 153 -10.16 9.06 -7.56
CA ASN A 153 -9.19 8.15 -8.16
C ASN A 153 -8.34 8.84 -9.24
N ASP A 154 -8.92 9.70 -10.09
CA ASP A 154 -8.18 10.39 -11.15
C ASP A 154 -7.07 11.26 -10.56
N HIS A 155 -7.36 11.99 -9.48
CA HIS A 155 -6.36 12.78 -8.77
C HIS A 155 -5.29 11.88 -8.13
N PHE A 156 -5.68 10.74 -7.58
CA PHE A 156 -4.73 9.76 -7.04
C PHE A 156 -3.78 9.25 -8.13
N TRP A 157 -4.31 8.84 -9.28
CA TRP A 157 -3.49 8.35 -10.39
C TRP A 157 -2.61 9.43 -10.99
N ALA A 158 -3.06 10.67 -11.02
CA ALA A 158 -2.22 11.82 -11.41
C ALA A 158 -1.04 12.02 -10.45
N GLN A 159 -1.21 11.76 -9.15
CA GLN A 159 -0.08 11.76 -8.21
C GLN A 159 0.82 10.54 -8.39
N MET A 160 0.26 9.37 -8.65
CA MET A 160 1.02 8.16 -8.94
C MET A 160 1.84 8.26 -10.24
N ASP A 161 1.50 9.17 -11.15
CA ASP A 161 2.30 9.49 -12.34
C ASP A 161 3.72 10.00 -12.00
N TYR A 162 3.96 10.46 -10.76
CA TYR A 162 5.32 10.80 -10.29
C TYR A 162 6.07 9.60 -9.74
N LEU A 163 5.40 8.67 -9.05
CA LEU A 163 6.05 7.53 -8.42
C LEU A 163 6.26 6.37 -9.41
N THR A 164 5.26 6.04 -10.20
CA THR A 164 5.26 4.82 -11.04
C THR A 164 6.39 4.79 -12.06
N PRO A 165 6.75 5.88 -12.77
CA PRO A 165 7.92 5.91 -13.64
C PRO A 165 9.23 5.67 -12.90
N GLU A 166 9.35 6.18 -11.67
CA GLU A 166 10.53 5.97 -10.84
C GLU A 166 10.65 4.51 -10.38
N LEU A 167 9.54 3.87 -10.02
CA LEU A 167 9.53 2.43 -9.73
C LEU A 167 10.00 1.62 -10.94
N LEU A 168 9.54 1.98 -12.14
CA LEU A 168 10.03 1.36 -13.38
C LEU A 168 11.52 1.63 -13.60
N ARG A 169 11.99 2.85 -13.36
CA ARG A 169 13.39 3.24 -13.55
C ARG A 169 14.33 2.45 -12.63
N VAL A 170 14.02 2.38 -11.33
CA VAL A 170 14.89 1.76 -10.32
C VAL A 170 14.89 0.23 -10.39
N LEU A 171 13.80 -0.38 -10.83
CA LEU A 171 13.70 -1.83 -10.97
C LEU A 171 14.63 -2.32 -12.10
N LYS A 172 15.35 -3.42 -11.87
CA LYS A 172 16.18 -4.04 -12.92
C LYS A 172 15.32 -4.64 -14.05
N PRO A 173 15.80 -4.60 -15.31
CA PRO A 173 15.06 -5.17 -16.43
C PRO A 173 14.77 -6.66 -16.25
N GLY A 174 13.50 -7.03 -16.43
CA GLY A 174 13.01 -8.40 -16.25
C GLY A 174 12.65 -8.77 -14.82
N ARG A 175 12.70 -7.83 -13.88
CA ARG A 175 12.33 -8.04 -12.47
C ARG A 175 10.89 -7.62 -12.17
N MET A 176 10.40 -8.03 -11.02
CA MET A 176 8.98 -7.96 -10.64
C MET A 176 8.69 -6.78 -9.71
N TYR A 177 7.54 -6.19 -9.93
CA TYR A 177 6.85 -5.29 -9.04
C TYR A 177 5.53 -5.92 -8.60
N CYS A 178 5.42 -6.28 -7.32
CA CYS A 178 4.22 -6.83 -6.71
C CYS A 178 3.45 -5.71 -6.01
N CYS A 179 2.30 -5.36 -6.55
CA CYS A 179 1.49 -4.25 -6.06
C CYS A 179 0.21 -4.77 -5.40
N HIS A 180 0.11 -4.62 -4.09
CA HIS A 180 -1.09 -4.96 -3.37
C HIS A 180 -2.11 -3.83 -3.44
N VAL A 181 -3.34 -4.17 -3.79
CA VAL A 181 -4.47 -3.25 -3.91
C VAL A 181 -5.77 -3.92 -3.46
N LYS A 182 -6.78 -3.10 -3.17
CA LYS A 182 -8.13 -3.54 -2.84
C LYS A 182 -9.16 -2.69 -3.57
N ASP A 183 -10.21 -3.32 -4.06
CA ASP A 183 -11.36 -2.61 -4.59
C ASP A 183 -12.10 -1.89 -3.46
N ARG A 184 -12.70 -0.77 -3.79
CA ARG A 184 -13.32 0.13 -2.82
C ARG A 184 -14.84 0.05 -2.89
N ILE A 185 -15.45 -0.10 -1.73
CA ILE A 185 -16.91 0.06 -1.60
C ILE A 185 -17.24 1.55 -1.64
N LEU A 186 -18.13 1.90 -2.55
CA LEU A 186 -18.67 3.24 -2.71
C LEU A 186 -20.09 3.26 -2.15
N PHE A 187 -20.32 4.08 -1.15
CA PHE A 187 -21.65 4.19 -0.54
C PHE A 187 -22.64 4.89 -1.46
N GLY A 188 -23.84 4.37 -1.54
CA GLY A 188 -24.88 4.86 -2.44
C GLY A 188 -25.32 6.31 -2.20
N ASN A 189 -25.17 6.82 -0.97
CA ASN A 189 -25.39 8.24 -0.65
C ASN A 189 -24.27 9.15 -1.18
N VAL A 190 -23.07 8.63 -1.40
CA VAL A 190 -21.93 9.38 -1.97
C VAL A 190 -22.00 9.38 -3.49
N THR A 191 -22.35 8.24 -4.08
CA THR A 191 -22.43 8.08 -5.55
C THR A 191 -23.75 8.51 -6.15
N GLY A 192 -24.80 8.68 -5.34
CA GLY A 192 -26.17 8.89 -5.81
C GLY A 192 -26.86 7.63 -6.34
N ALA A 193 -26.19 6.47 -6.31
CA ALA A 193 -26.74 5.21 -6.82
C ALA A 193 -27.79 4.57 -5.92
N GLY A 194 -28.00 5.08 -4.69
CA GLY A 194 -28.95 4.56 -3.72
C GLY A 194 -28.54 3.24 -3.06
N ALA A 195 -27.67 2.46 -3.68
CA ALA A 195 -27.11 1.21 -3.16
C ALA A 195 -25.56 1.26 -3.18
N PRO A 196 -24.87 0.46 -2.36
CA PRO A 196 -23.42 0.34 -2.43
C PRO A 196 -22.98 -0.22 -3.79
N THR A 197 -21.93 0.37 -4.36
CA THR A 197 -21.26 -0.09 -5.57
C THR A 197 -19.78 -0.34 -5.28
N VAL A 198 -19.02 -0.84 -6.25
CA VAL A 198 -17.59 -1.11 -6.11
C VAL A 198 -16.82 -0.35 -7.16
N SER A 199 -15.78 0.39 -6.72
CA SER A 199 -14.78 0.94 -7.63
C SER A 199 -13.76 -0.14 -7.94
N PRO A 200 -13.52 -0.47 -9.23
CA PRO A 200 -12.57 -1.51 -9.63
C PRO A 200 -11.12 -0.98 -9.57
N PHE A 201 -10.67 -0.63 -8.37
CA PHE A 201 -9.38 0.03 -8.15
C PHE A 201 -8.19 -0.83 -8.61
N HIS A 202 -8.30 -2.16 -8.50
CA HIS A 202 -7.27 -3.07 -9.02
C HIS A 202 -7.09 -2.97 -10.54
N ALA A 203 -8.18 -2.80 -11.28
CA ALA A 203 -8.13 -2.65 -12.73
C ALA A 203 -7.51 -1.29 -13.12
N GLU A 204 -7.86 -0.23 -12.41
CA GLU A 204 -7.24 1.09 -12.60
C GLU A 204 -5.74 1.04 -12.34
N ALA A 205 -5.29 0.40 -11.24
CA ALA A 205 -3.88 0.20 -10.91
C ALA A 205 -3.13 -0.57 -12.02
N LEU A 206 -3.76 -1.62 -12.53
CA LEU A 206 -3.20 -2.40 -13.63
C LEU A 206 -3.00 -1.55 -14.89
N PHE A 207 -4.03 -0.82 -15.32
CA PHE A 207 -3.94 0.01 -16.52
C PHE A 207 -2.99 1.19 -16.35
N HIS A 208 -2.93 1.77 -15.15
CA HIS A 208 -1.96 2.80 -14.81
C HIS A 208 -0.52 2.27 -14.94
N ALA A 209 -0.21 1.11 -14.36
CA ALA A 209 1.12 0.51 -14.48
C ALA A 209 1.48 0.19 -15.94
N LYS A 210 0.54 -0.33 -16.72
CA LYS A 210 0.74 -0.58 -18.17
C LYS A 210 1.00 0.70 -18.96
N LYS A 211 0.31 1.80 -18.64
CA LYS A 211 0.56 3.13 -19.23
C LYS A 211 2.01 3.55 -19.05
N HIS A 212 2.61 3.24 -17.91
CA HIS A 212 4.00 3.57 -17.58
C HIS A 212 5.03 2.54 -18.05
N GLY A 213 4.63 1.48 -18.74
CA GLY A 213 5.53 0.56 -19.41
C GLY A 213 5.78 -0.77 -18.69
N PHE A 214 5.05 -1.10 -17.64
CA PHE A 214 5.09 -2.42 -17.04
C PHE A 214 4.34 -3.46 -17.88
N ASP A 215 4.87 -4.68 -17.97
CA ASP A 215 4.17 -5.85 -18.47
C ASP A 215 3.34 -6.47 -17.34
N TYR A 216 2.10 -6.87 -17.64
CA TYR A 216 1.25 -7.59 -16.70
C TYR A 216 1.52 -9.09 -16.76
N MET A 217 1.88 -9.69 -15.65
CA MET A 217 2.25 -11.10 -15.54
C MET A 217 1.17 -11.96 -14.90
N GLY A 218 0.21 -11.36 -14.22
CA GLY A 218 -0.86 -12.06 -13.54
C GLY A 218 -1.30 -11.32 -12.28
N MET A 219 -2.24 -11.90 -11.56
CA MET A 219 -2.81 -11.34 -10.34
C MET A 219 -3.08 -12.48 -9.35
N ILE A 220 -2.76 -12.25 -8.09
CA ILE A 220 -3.14 -13.13 -7.00
C ILE A 220 -4.34 -12.51 -6.30
N THR A 221 -5.40 -13.30 -6.12
CA THR A 221 -6.58 -12.90 -5.34
C THR A 221 -6.42 -13.39 -3.90
N VAL A 222 -6.45 -12.47 -2.95
CA VAL A 222 -6.46 -12.77 -1.52
C VAL A 222 -7.90 -12.76 -1.04
N VAL A 223 -8.42 -13.93 -0.71
CA VAL A 223 -9.80 -14.08 -0.23
C VAL A 223 -9.91 -13.58 1.20
N THR A 224 -10.92 -12.77 1.45
CA THR A 224 -11.20 -12.20 2.78
C THR A 224 -12.45 -12.84 3.37
N ASP A 225 -12.44 -13.08 4.68
CA ASP A 225 -13.64 -13.51 5.41
C ASP A 225 -14.52 -12.29 5.69
N VAL A 226 -15.58 -12.16 4.92
CA VAL A 226 -16.48 -11.00 4.96
C VAL A 226 -17.28 -10.89 6.27
N VAL A 227 -17.51 -11.98 6.96
CA VAL A 227 -18.19 -11.98 8.26
C VAL A 227 -17.25 -11.45 9.34
N ARG A 228 -16.03 -11.92 9.30
CA ARG A 228 -14.99 -11.61 10.28
C ARG A 228 -14.43 -10.19 10.10
N GLU A 229 -14.26 -9.77 8.87
CA GLU A 229 -13.72 -8.45 8.55
C GLU A 229 -14.77 -7.34 8.56
N ASN A 230 -15.98 -7.69 8.93
CA ASN A 230 -17.09 -6.73 9.09
C ASN A 230 -17.40 -5.90 7.83
N ASN A 231 -17.35 -6.53 6.66
CA ASN A 231 -17.72 -5.91 5.39
C ASN A 231 -19.26 -5.78 5.22
N GLN A 232 -19.95 -5.43 6.30
CA GLN A 232 -21.41 -5.38 6.36
C GLN A 232 -22.03 -4.39 5.40
N THR A 233 -21.27 -3.35 5.01
CA THR A 233 -21.75 -2.30 4.13
C THR A 233 -21.90 -2.74 2.67
N TYR A 234 -21.15 -3.75 2.24
CA TYR A 234 -21.23 -4.31 0.90
C TYR A 234 -21.90 -5.68 0.89
N ARG A 235 -21.52 -6.54 1.81
CA ARG A 235 -22.23 -7.78 2.08
C ARG A 235 -23.10 -7.59 3.29
N LEU A 236 -24.39 -7.44 3.09
CA LEU A 236 -25.35 -7.03 4.11
C LEU A 236 -25.31 -7.97 5.32
N GLY A 237 -25.36 -7.39 6.51
CA GLY A 237 -25.54 -8.11 7.76
C GLY A 237 -26.89 -8.83 7.84
N TRP A 238 -27.04 -9.68 8.82
CA TRP A 238 -28.24 -10.53 8.99
C TRP A 238 -29.56 -9.75 8.89
N SER A 239 -29.68 -8.62 9.59
CA SER A 239 -30.93 -7.85 9.60
C SER A 239 -31.30 -7.27 8.22
N GLU A 240 -30.32 -6.93 7.40
CA GLU A 240 -30.55 -6.44 6.03
C GLU A 240 -30.88 -7.58 5.08
N GLN A 241 -30.28 -8.74 5.27
CA GLN A 241 -30.62 -9.97 4.53
C GLN A 241 -32.10 -10.36 4.73
N CYS A 242 -32.63 -10.13 5.94
CA CYS A 242 -34.03 -10.39 6.24
C CYS A 242 -35.01 -9.42 5.56
N LYS A 243 -34.53 -8.30 5.01
CA LYS A 243 -35.37 -7.33 4.28
C LYS A 243 -35.33 -7.57 2.78
N ASP A 244 -34.21 -7.27 2.15
CA ASP A 244 -34.02 -7.42 0.71
C ASP A 244 -32.54 -7.59 0.38
N GLY A 245 -32.16 -8.78 -0.10
CA GLY A 245 -30.79 -9.12 -0.48
C GLY A 245 -30.32 -8.47 -1.79
N SER A 246 -31.18 -7.76 -2.53
CA SER A 246 -30.81 -7.17 -3.83
C SER A 246 -29.76 -6.07 -3.75
N LYS A 247 -29.57 -5.48 -2.56
CA LYS A 247 -28.48 -4.52 -2.30
C LYS A 247 -27.11 -5.20 -2.09
N MET A 248 -27.08 -6.52 -1.98
CA MET A 248 -25.92 -7.26 -1.60
C MET A 248 -25.01 -7.50 -2.81
N GLY A 249 -23.73 -7.23 -2.62
CA GLY A 249 -22.68 -7.69 -3.51
C GLY A 249 -21.94 -8.92 -2.99
N VAL A 250 -20.92 -9.32 -3.70
CA VAL A 250 -19.95 -10.34 -3.23
C VAL A 250 -18.99 -9.73 -2.20
N GLY A 251 -18.16 -10.55 -1.57
CA GLY A 251 -17.08 -10.05 -0.71
C GLY A 251 -16.11 -9.13 -1.48
N SER A 252 -15.31 -8.40 -0.74
CA SER A 252 -14.28 -7.52 -1.32
C SER A 252 -12.90 -8.18 -1.14
N PRO A 253 -12.45 -9.01 -2.08
CA PRO A 253 -11.11 -9.57 -2.03
C PRO A 253 -10.05 -8.49 -2.17
N GLU A 254 -8.82 -8.84 -1.81
CA GLU A 254 -7.65 -8.05 -2.11
C GLU A 254 -6.89 -8.68 -3.27
N TYR A 255 -6.05 -7.89 -3.90
CA TYR A 255 -5.34 -8.32 -5.10
C TYR A 255 -3.86 -7.96 -5.00
N ILE A 256 -3.00 -8.88 -5.44
CA ILE A 256 -1.59 -8.60 -5.64
C ILE A 256 -1.33 -8.65 -7.15
N LEU A 257 -1.15 -7.49 -7.75
CA LEU A 257 -0.82 -7.37 -9.16
C LEU A 257 0.65 -7.74 -9.37
N LEU A 258 0.92 -8.69 -10.24
CA LEU A 258 2.26 -9.09 -10.65
C LEU A 258 2.64 -8.33 -11.91
N LEU A 259 3.49 -7.34 -11.76
CA LEU A 259 3.94 -6.44 -12.81
C LEU A 259 5.44 -6.67 -13.04
N ARG A 260 5.89 -6.58 -14.29
CA ARG A 260 7.28 -6.82 -14.65
C ARG A 260 7.84 -5.65 -15.43
N LYS A 261 9.03 -5.17 -15.03
CA LYS A 261 9.78 -4.32 -15.95
C LYS A 261 10.23 -5.15 -17.15
N PRO A 262 9.95 -4.73 -18.38
CA PRO A 262 10.44 -5.44 -19.56
C PRO A 262 11.96 -5.63 -19.53
N GLN A 263 12.41 -6.78 -20.00
CA GLN A 263 13.83 -6.97 -20.31
C GLN A 263 14.25 -6.10 -21.51
N THR A 264 15.52 -5.73 -21.59
CA THR A 264 16.05 -4.88 -22.67
C THR A 264 15.93 -5.56 -24.01
N ASP A 265 16.30 -6.84 -24.09
CA ASP A 265 16.15 -7.65 -25.30
C ASP A 265 14.84 -8.46 -25.25
N ARG A 266 13.81 -7.93 -25.88
CA ARG A 266 12.47 -8.55 -25.95
C ARG A 266 12.45 -9.89 -26.69
N SER A 267 13.50 -10.28 -27.41
CA SER A 267 13.60 -11.61 -28.06
C SER A 267 13.92 -12.71 -27.02
N LYS A 268 14.41 -12.36 -25.86
CA LYS A 268 14.72 -13.28 -24.76
C LYS A 268 13.61 -13.28 -23.73
N GLY A 269 13.28 -14.46 -23.19
CA GLY A 269 12.25 -14.59 -22.14
C GLY A 269 12.72 -14.26 -20.75
N TYR A 270 14.03 -14.20 -20.52
CA TYR A 270 14.63 -14.02 -19.19
C TYR A 270 14.95 -12.55 -18.89
N ALA A 271 15.20 -12.26 -17.60
CA ALA A 271 15.76 -10.98 -17.18
C ALA A 271 17.15 -10.76 -17.81
N ASP A 272 17.57 -9.50 -17.94
CA ASP A 272 18.89 -9.16 -18.46
C ASP A 272 20.02 -9.78 -17.62
N ASP A 273 19.82 -9.80 -16.29
CA ASP A 273 20.69 -10.48 -15.35
C ASP A 273 19.92 -11.64 -14.67
N PRO A 274 19.94 -12.86 -15.26
CA PRO A 274 19.13 -13.97 -14.79
C PRO A 274 19.76 -14.64 -13.56
N VAL A 275 18.96 -14.87 -12.51
CA VAL A 275 19.35 -15.71 -11.37
C VAL A 275 19.25 -17.18 -11.77
N LYS A 276 20.40 -17.82 -11.90
CA LYS A 276 20.51 -19.25 -12.24
C LYS A 276 20.70 -20.06 -10.96
N LYS A 277 20.00 -21.19 -10.89
CA LYS A 277 20.19 -22.20 -9.84
C LYS A 277 20.74 -23.46 -10.51
N SER A 278 21.70 -24.12 -9.85
CA SER A 278 22.14 -25.44 -10.32
C SER A 278 21.07 -26.49 -9.98
N LYS A 279 20.96 -27.54 -10.80
CA LYS A 279 20.02 -28.65 -10.49
C LYS A 279 20.42 -29.45 -9.27
N ALA A 280 21.68 -29.37 -8.85
CA ALA A 280 22.17 -30.01 -7.64
C ALA A 280 21.71 -29.24 -6.37
N ASP A 281 21.76 -27.92 -6.44
CA ASP A 281 21.38 -27.05 -5.30
C ASP A 281 19.86 -26.87 -5.19
N TYR A 282 19.17 -26.80 -6.34
CA TYR A 282 17.72 -26.65 -6.41
C TYR A 282 17.11 -27.90 -7.02
N THR A 283 16.85 -28.88 -6.14
CA THR A 283 16.36 -30.21 -6.52
C THR A 283 14.92 -30.15 -7.03
N ARG A 284 14.48 -31.21 -7.71
CA ARG A 284 13.09 -31.34 -8.15
C ARG A 284 12.12 -31.41 -6.95
N ALA A 285 12.54 -32.03 -5.84
CA ALA A 285 11.78 -32.04 -4.62
C ALA A 285 11.58 -30.63 -4.04
N GLN A 286 12.66 -29.85 -3.97
CA GLN A 286 12.60 -28.45 -3.54
C GLN A 286 11.63 -27.64 -4.42
N TRP A 287 11.73 -27.80 -5.73
CA TRP A 287 10.83 -27.16 -6.68
C TRP A 287 9.35 -27.50 -6.44
N GLN A 288 9.04 -28.79 -6.19
CA GLN A 288 7.66 -29.20 -5.92
C GLN A 288 7.11 -28.55 -4.63
N VAL A 289 7.90 -28.51 -3.58
CA VAL A 289 7.49 -27.84 -2.32
C VAL A 289 7.27 -26.35 -2.55
N ASP A 290 8.23 -25.67 -3.17
CA ASP A 290 8.12 -24.25 -3.48
C ASP A 290 6.87 -23.94 -4.34
N ALA A 291 6.63 -24.78 -5.36
CA ALA A 291 5.51 -24.56 -6.28
C ALA A 291 4.14 -24.87 -5.67
N HIS A 292 4.04 -25.74 -4.66
CA HIS A 292 2.75 -26.21 -4.16
C HIS A 292 2.40 -25.80 -2.73
N ALA A 293 3.36 -25.48 -1.91
CA ALA A 293 3.11 -25.22 -0.50
C ALA A 293 3.54 -23.83 -0.06
N PHE A 294 4.82 -23.53 -0.18
CA PHE A 294 5.43 -22.37 0.43
C PHE A 294 4.83 -21.05 -0.06
N TRP A 295 4.55 -20.95 -1.35
CA TRP A 295 4.05 -19.71 -1.98
C TRP A 295 2.59 -19.39 -1.67
N ARG A 296 1.85 -20.31 -1.08
CA ARG A 296 0.39 -20.26 -1.04
C ARG A 296 -0.18 -20.48 0.33
N SER A 297 0.68 -20.67 1.32
CA SER A 297 0.26 -20.94 2.69
C SER A 297 0.80 -19.89 3.63
N SER A 298 -0.10 -19.33 4.46
CA SER A 298 0.27 -18.53 5.63
C SER A 298 0.77 -19.39 6.79
N GLY A 299 0.81 -20.71 6.62
CA GLY A 299 1.07 -21.69 7.66
C GLY A 299 -0.18 -22.12 8.45
N ASN A 300 -1.33 -21.55 8.15
CA ASN A 300 -2.58 -21.92 8.79
C ASN A 300 -3.17 -23.18 8.14
N ARG A 301 -3.72 -24.08 8.94
CA ARG A 301 -4.56 -25.17 8.47
C ARG A 301 -5.98 -25.03 8.98
N GLN A 302 -6.92 -25.66 8.30
CA GLN A 302 -8.30 -25.72 8.75
C GLN A 302 -8.45 -26.59 10.01
N ILE A 303 -9.33 -26.15 10.91
CA ILE A 303 -9.74 -26.94 12.06
C ILE A 303 -10.61 -28.08 11.56
N THR A 304 -10.34 -29.34 12.01
CA THR A 304 -11.20 -30.46 11.67
C THR A 304 -12.52 -30.43 12.46
N ALA A 305 -13.51 -31.15 11.98
CA ALA A 305 -14.80 -31.22 12.66
C ALA A 305 -14.65 -31.79 14.08
N GLU A 306 -13.77 -32.79 14.28
CA GLU A 306 -13.48 -33.41 15.59
C GLU A 306 -12.82 -32.41 16.54
N GLU A 307 -11.86 -31.63 16.03
CA GLU A 307 -11.19 -30.62 16.82
C GLU A 307 -12.16 -29.50 17.20
N LEU A 308 -13.04 -29.10 16.28
CA LEU A 308 -14.07 -28.12 16.55
C LEU A 308 -15.07 -28.61 17.60
N ALA A 309 -15.50 -29.88 17.50
CA ALA A 309 -16.40 -30.49 18.45
C ALA A 309 -15.79 -30.62 19.86
N ALA A 310 -14.47 -30.78 19.96
CA ALA A 310 -13.76 -30.85 21.23
C ALA A 310 -13.65 -29.52 21.95
N LEU A 311 -13.91 -28.38 21.24
CA LEU A 311 -13.88 -27.05 21.82
C LEU A 311 -15.19 -26.77 22.57
N GLY A 312 -15.10 -26.43 23.86
CA GLY A 312 -16.25 -25.92 24.56
C GLY A 312 -16.60 -24.49 24.11
N PRO A 313 -17.82 -24.01 24.39
CA PRO A 313 -18.28 -22.70 23.94
C PRO A 313 -17.35 -21.53 24.28
N ALA A 314 -16.71 -21.60 25.44
CA ALA A 314 -15.76 -20.56 25.89
C ALA A 314 -14.46 -20.50 25.06
N LYS A 315 -14.06 -21.61 24.44
CA LYS A 315 -12.85 -21.68 23.63
C LYS A 315 -13.10 -21.35 22.17
N LEU A 316 -14.33 -21.44 21.68
CA LEU A 316 -14.66 -21.16 20.29
C LEU A 316 -14.26 -19.74 19.87
N ALA A 317 -14.45 -18.76 20.75
CA ALA A 317 -14.08 -17.37 20.48
C ALA A 317 -12.56 -17.15 20.29
N LYS A 318 -11.73 -18.03 20.90
CA LYS A 318 -10.27 -17.97 20.80
C LYS A 318 -9.70 -19.00 19.84
N ALA A 319 -10.52 -19.95 19.38
CA ALA A 319 -10.09 -21.09 18.59
C ALA A 319 -9.21 -20.71 17.40
N PHE A 320 -9.56 -19.65 16.71
CA PHE A 320 -8.81 -19.20 15.55
C PHE A 320 -7.39 -18.76 15.89
N THR A 321 -7.25 -17.89 16.90
CA THR A 321 -5.92 -17.38 17.28
C THR A 321 -5.04 -18.50 17.84
N ASP A 322 -5.59 -19.31 18.73
CA ASP A 322 -4.84 -20.41 19.35
C ASP A 322 -4.43 -21.46 18.30
N TYR A 323 -5.30 -21.71 17.33
CA TYR A 323 -5.05 -22.69 16.28
C TYR A 323 -4.03 -22.23 15.25
N SER A 324 -4.10 -20.99 14.82
CA SER A 324 -3.16 -20.40 13.85
C SER A 324 -1.72 -20.38 14.38
N LEU A 325 -1.55 -20.19 15.69
CA LEU A 325 -0.23 -20.18 16.32
C LEU A 325 0.32 -21.60 16.57
N ALA A 326 -0.56 -22.58 16.82
CA ALA A 326 -0.17 -23.94 17.17
C ALA A 326 0.08 -24.86 15.97
N ASN A 327 -0.44 -24.53 14.78
CA ASN A 327 -0.43 -25.40 13.61
C ASN A 327 0.18 -24.70 12.38
N VAL A 328 1.36 -24.14 12.57
CA VAL A 328 2.13 -23.55 11.47
C VAL A 328 2.65 -24.66 10.56
N TYR A 329 2.60 -24.40 9.26
CA TYR A 329 3.14 -25.31 8.26
C TYR A 329 4.67 -25.44 8.38
N ASP A 330 5.15 -26.69 8.46
CA ASP A 330 6.59 -27.00 8.56
C ASP A 330 7.17 -27.22 7.15
N TYR A 331 7.63 -26.13 6.54
CA TYR A 331 8.28 -26.14 5.23
C TYR A 331 9.53 -27.01 5.21
N GLU A 332 10.41 -26.88 6.19
CA GLU A 332 11.68 -27.59 6.27
C GLU A 332 11.48 -29.11 6.37
N PHE A 333 10.45 -29.53 7.09
CA PHE A 333 10.07 -30.93 7.18
C PHE A 333 9.68 -31.49 5.80
N HIS A 334 8.82 -30.78 5.03
CA HIS A 334 8.39 -31.25 3.71
C HIS A 334 9.53 -31.26 2.71
N VAL A 335 10.41 -30.26 2.71
CA VAL A 335 11.62 -30.24 1.87
C VAL A 335 12.51 -31.45 2.18
N ARG A 336 12.72 -31.76 3.45
CA ARG A 336 13.53 -32.90 3.87
C ARG A 336 12.95 -34.22 3.37
N ILE A 337 11.65 -34.46 3.58
CA ILE A 337 10.98 -35.66 3.10
C ILE A 337 11.03 -35.77 1.57
N GLY A 338 10.77 -34.67 0.86
CA GLY A 338 10.83 -34.66 -0.61
C GLY A 338 12.22 -35.01 -1.13
N LYS A 339 13.27 -34.44 -0.57
CA LYS A 339 14.66 -34.76 -0.92
C LYS A 339 15.02 -36.23 -0.65
N GLU A 340 14.56 -36.77 0.46
CA GLU A 340 14.79 -38.16 0.80
C GLU A 340 14.09 -39.10 -0.20
N LEU A 341 12.85 -38.82 -0.59
CA LEU A 341 12.16 -39.58 -1.63
C LEU A 341 12.82 -39.48 -2.98
N GLU A 342 13.33 -38.31 -3.33
CA GLU A 342 14.05 -38.08 -4.59
C GLU A 342 15.35 -38.89 -4.65
N LEU A 343 16.13 -38.90 -3.57
CA LEU A 343 17.36 -39.72 -3.46
C LEU A 343 17.09 -41.20 -3.63
N ARG A 344 15.93 -41.66 -3.16
CA ARG A 344 15.49 -43.10 -3.32
C ARG A 344 14.88 -43.38 -4.69
N GLY A 345 14.79 -42.37 -5.59
CA GLY A 345 14.08 -42.52 -6.87
C GLY A 345 12.57 -42.75 -6.75
N ALA A 346 12.00 -42.43 -5.60
CA ALA A 346 10.59 -42.71 -5.26
C ALA A 346 9.74 -41.44 -5.15
N LEU A 347 10.26 -40.24 -5.58
CA LEU A 347 9.51 -39.00 -5.51
C LEU A 347 8.35 -39.01 -6.52
N PRO A 348 7.07 -39.07 -6.06
CA PRO A 348 5.94 -39.01 -6.97
C PRO A 348 5.78 -37.63 -7.58
N SER A 349 5.23 -37.54 -8.81
CA SER A 349 4.91 -36.25 -9.45
C SER A 349 3.83 -35.45 -8.70
N THR A 350 3.05 -36.12 -7.87
CA THR A 350 1.94 -35.59 -7.08
C THR A 350 2.28 -35.43 -5.61
N PHE A 351 3.56 -35.43 -5.25
CA PHE A 351 4.02 -35.37 -3.85
C PHE A 351 3.31 -34.27 -3.04
N MET A 352 3.26 -33.05 -3.54
CA MET A 352 2.64 -31.92 -2.85
C MET A 352 1.13 -31.79 -3.11
N SER A 353 0.54 -32.61 -3.97
CA SER A 353 -0.91 -32.59 -4.20
C SER A 353 -1.70 -33.22 -3.07
N LEU A 354 -1.04 -34.04 -2.24
CA LEU A 354 -1.69 -34.81 -1.17
C LEU A 354 -1.53 -34.18 0.21
N ALA A 355 -0.54 -33.33 0.42
CA ALA A 355 -0.30 -32.68 1.71
C ALA A 355 0.68 -31.47 1.54
N PRO A 356 0.38 -30.38 2.18
CA PRO A 356 -0.75 -30.02 3.06
C PRO A 356 -2.03 -29.60 2.34
N GLY A 357 -2.27 -29.90 1.13
CA GLY A 357 -3.37 -29.44 0.31
C GLY A 357 -2.99 -28.14 -0.39
N SER A 358 -2.48 -28.26 -1.61
CA SER A 358 -2.12 -27.10 -2.40
C SER A 358 -3.37 -26.35 -2.83
N HIS A 359 -3.35 -25.05 -2.63
CA HIS A 359 -4.34 -24.13 -3.14
C HIS A 359 -3.98 -23.69 -4.57
N CYS A 360 -4.87 -22.95 -5.21
CA CYS A 360 -4.57 -22.34 -6.51
C CYS A 360 -3.44 -21.32 -6.38
N ASP A 361 -2.60 -21.20 -7.41
CA ASP A 361 -1.48 -20.25 -7.43
C ASP A 361 -1.91 -18.80 -7.30
N ASP A 362 -3.08 -18.51 -7.83
CA ASP A 362 -3.66 -17.18 -8.01
C ASP A 362 -4.77 -16.86 -7.01
N VAL A 363 -5.12 -17.80 -6.10
CA VAL A 363 -6.14 -17.58 -5.07
C VAL A 363 -5.63 -18.02 -3.71
N TRP A 364 -5.43 -17.09 -2.80
CA TRP A 364 -4.99 -17.33 -1.44
C TRP A 364 -6.14 -17.27 -0.46
N HIS A 365 -6.41 -18.37 0.24
CA HIS A 365 -7.52 -18.51 1.18
C HIS A 365 -7.09 -18.42 2.64
N ASP A 366 -5.82 -18.51 2.93
CA ASP A 366 -5.26 -18.73 4.24
C ASP A 366 -4.53 -17.51 4.84
N ILE A 367 -4.62 -16.35 4.20
CA ILE A 367 -4.07 -15.11 4.74
C ILE A 367 -4.88 -14.66 5.95
N ASN A 368 -4.20 -14.57 7.09
CA ASN A 368 -4.81 -14.13 8.33
C ASN A 368 -4.55 -12.63 8.57
N ARG A 369 -5.48 -11.80 8.14
CA ARG A 369 -5.39 -10.33 8.30
C ARG A 369 -5.39 -9.85 9.75
N MET A 370 -5.76 -10.71 10.70
CA MET A 370 -5.69 -10.36 12.13
C MET A 370 -4.27 -10.44 12.70
N LEU A 371 -3.36 -11.12 12.01
CA LEU A 371 -1.94 -11.18 12.34
C LEU A 371 -1.14 -10.10 11.59
N THR A 372 -1.61 -8.88 11.60
CA THR A 372 -0.93 -7.75 10.99
C THR A 372 -0.14 -6.95 12.01
N LEU A 373 0.86 -6.21 11.56
CA LEU A 373 1.66 -5.33 12.43
C LEU A 373 0.81 -4.33 13.22
N ASN A 374 -0.35 -3.95 12.69
CA ASN A 374 -1.25 -3.00 13.33
C ASN A 374 -1.93 -3.53 14.60
N GLY A 375 -2.09 -4.85 14.75
CA GLY A 375 -2.80 -5.44 15.88
C GLY A 375 -2.24 -5.05 17.26
N ASN A 376 -0.97 -4.70 17.32
CA ASN A 376 -0.28 -4.32 18.57
C ASN A 376 0.02 -2.82 18.70
N GLN A 377 -0.12 -2.03 17.65
CA GLN A 377 0.28 -0.61 17.67
C GLN A 377 -0.73 0.28 18.38
N SER A 378 -2.03 0.03 18.19
CA SER A 378 -3.10 0.79 18.87
C SER A 378 -3.05 0.62 20.39
N GLN A 379 -2.63 -0.55 20.88
CA GLN A 379 -2.49 -0.81 22.31
C GLN A 379 -1.28 -0.10 22.94
N LYS A 380 -0.29 0.29 22.14
CA LYS A 380 0.94 0.94 22.61
C LYS A 380 0.95 2.45 22.43
N GLY A 381 -0.13 3.06 21.93
CA GLY A 381 -0.19 4.50 21.65
C GLY A 381 0.78 4.97 20.55
N LEU A 382 1.28 4.05 19.72
CA LEU A 382 2.15 4.36 18.60
C LEU A 382 1.33 4.88 17.42
N GLN A 383 1.98 5.69 16.58
CA GLN A 383 1.36 6.20 15.36
C GLN A 383 0.94 5.02 14.46
N GLN A 384 -0.31 5.01 14.06
CA GLN A 384 -0.87 3.90 13.28
C GLN A 384 -0.34 3.96 11.85
N HIS A 385 0.40 2.94 11.45
CA HIS A 385 0.64 2.63 10.05
C HIS A 385 -0.23 1.45 9.68
N VAL A 386 -1.03 1.60 8.64
CA VAL A 386 -1.87 0.51 8.16
C VAL A 386 -0.98 -0.44 7.37
N CYS A 387 -0.75 -1.63 7.90
CA CYS A 387 -0.13 -2.72 7.16
C CYS A 387 -1.20 -3.78 6.90
N PRO A 388 -1.79 -3.83 5.72
CA PRO A 388 -2.91 -4.72 5.43
C PRO A 388 -2.49 -6.18 5.22
N LEU A 389 -1.20 -6.43 4.98
CA LEU A 389 -0.69 -7.78 4.78
C LEU A 389 -0.23 -8.41 6.09
N GLN A 390 -0.37 -9.71 6.15
CA GLN A 390 0.20 -10.53 7.21
C GLN A 390 1.72 -10.52 7.10
N THR A 391 2.38 -10.36 8.22
CA THR A 391 3.85 -10.43 8.34
C THR A 391 4.29 -11.74 8.94
#